data_8dd317361c494ed56b51a7aeb5928f19
#
_entry.id   8dd317361c494ed56b51a7aeb5928f19
#
_cell.length_a   1.000
_cell.length_b   1.000
_cell.length_c   1.000
_cell.angle_alpha   90.00
_cell.angle_beta   90.00
_cell.angle_gamma   90.00
#
_symmetry.space_group_name_H-M   'P 1'
#
loop_
_entity.id
_entity.type
_entity.pdbx_description
1 polymer ?
#
loop_
_entity_poly.entity_id
_entity_poly.type
_entity_poly.pdbx_seq_one_letter_code
_entity_poly.pdbx_strand_id
1 'polypeptide(L)'
;MTSTTVNPRAKAVAELLKDVPLFAGLSDDDLSRLSLLLTEKHFPRETVIVSATDPGDALYIVAEGEVKVSLWSDNGREIILSTLGPGSFFGEMSLVDGEPRSANVACLTDSLLLRLGRREFLQALRSYPTIAINVMTEVCVRLRRADESIGNLALLDVYGRVARYLLERCEEEGDAAPEGHLLRKIPTQQHIASRIGTSRETVSRALSEFQRRGFIEQRGKALLVREGLDPKAVSRSR
;
A
#
# COMPACT_ATOMS: atom_id res chain seq x y z
N MET A 1 -27.82 32.66 -19.36
CA MET A 1 -27.67 31.21 -19.15
C MET A 1 -26.32 30.79 -19.75
N THR A 2 -25.26 30.86 -18.98
CA THR A 2 -23.92 30.44 -19.41
C THR A 2 -23.83 28.94 -19.24
N SER A 3 -23.88 28.22 -20.36
CA SER A 3 -23.59 26.79 -20.43
C SER A 3 -22.11 26.60 -20.00
N THR A 4 -21.88 26.20 -18.75
CA THR A 4 -20.57 25.84 -18.27
C THR A 4 -20.20 24.51 -18.94
N THR A 5 -19.40 24.58 -19.99
CA THR A 5 -18.82 23.38 -20.63
C THR A 5 -17.98 22.68 -19.57
N VAL A 6 -18.54 21.64 -18.97
CA VAL A 6 -17.84 20.81 -17.98
C VAL A 6 -16.63 20.20 -18.68
N ASN A 7 -15.43 20.52 -18.20
CA ASN A 7 -14.17 19.95 -18.72
C ASN A 7 -14.25 18.42 -18.62
N PRO A 8 -14.23 17.67 -19.75
CA PRO A 8 -14.39 16.21 -19.73
C PRO A 8 -13.37 15.51 -18.82
N ARG A 9 -12.14 16.05 -18.75
CA ARG A 9 -11.08 15.57 -17.85
C ARG A 9 -11.48 15.75 -16.37
N ALA A 10 -11.94 16.94 -15.99
CA ALA A 10 -12.36 17.21 -14.61
C ALA A 10 -13.50 16.28 -14.17
N LYS A 11 -14.42 15.95 -15.08
CA LYS A 11 -15.48 14.98 -14.83
C LYS A 11 -14.95 13.57 -14.59
N ALA A 12 -14.04 13.10 -15.43
CA ALA A 12 -13.42 11.77 -15.26
C ALA A 12 -12.64 11.68 -13.93
N VAL A 13 -11.87 12.72 -13.58
CA VAL A 13 -11.16 12.78 -12.30
C VAL A 13 -12.16 12.82 -11.13
N ALA A 14 -13.22 13.60 -11.21
CA ALA A 14 -14.24 13.67 -10.15
C ALA A 14 -14.93 12.32 -9.91
N GLU A 15 -15.22 11.54 -10.95
CA GLU A 15 -15.76 10.17 -10.80
C GLU A 15 -14.75 9.25 -10.07
N LEU A 16 -13.47 9.32 -10.45
CA LEU A 16 -12.41 8.56 -9.78
C LEU A 16 -12.29 8.93 -8.30
N LEU A 17 -12.46 10.20 -7.94
CA LEU A 17 -12.39 10.66 -6.55
C LEU A 17 -13.50 10.08 -5.66
N LYS A 18 -14.63 9.63 -6.20
CA LYS A 18 -15.70 8.99 -5.43
C LYS A 18 -15.26 7.71 -4.75
N ASP A 19 -14.35 6.97 -5.39
CA ASP A 19 -13.83 5.70 -4.89
C ASP A 19 -12.60 5.88 -3.97
N VAL A 20 -12.14 7.14 -3.79
CA VAL A 20 -11.01 7.44 -2.91
C VAL A 20 -11.50 7.69 -1.48
N PRO A 21 -11.14 6.86 -0.48
CA PRO A 21 -11.60 7.01 0.90
C PRO A 21 -11.34 8.39 1.51
N LEU A 22 -10.27 9.06 1.06
CA LEU A 22 -9.92 10.42 1.47
C LEU A 22 -11.07 11.42 1.25
N PHE A 23 -11.86 11.26 0.19
CA PHE A 23 -12.93 12.15 -0.20
C PHE A 23 -14.34 11.61 0.09
N ALA A 24 -14.42 10.50 0.82
CA ALA A 24 -15.70 9.93 1.22
C ALA A 24 -16.55 10.95 1.98
N GLY A 25 -17.84 11.04 1.62
CA GLY A 25 -18.80 11.95 2.23
C GLY A 25 -18.81 13.37 1.64
N LEU A 26 -18.04 13.64 0.58
CA LEU A 26 -18.15 14.91 -0.17
C LEU A 26 -19.26 14.84 -1.22
N SER A 27 -19.86 15.99 -1.55
CA SER A 27 -20.82 16.12 -2.62
C SER A 27 -20.16 16.05 -4.01
N ASP A 28 -20.94 15.71 -5.05
CA ASP A 28 -20.47 15.73 -6.44
C ASP A 28 -19.94 17.10 -6.87
N ASP A 29 -20.53 18.18 -6.36
CA ASP A 29 -20.06 19.56 -6.59
C ASP A 29 -18.69 19.81 -5.97
N ASP A 30 -18.46 19.32 -4.74
CA ASP A 30 -17.17 19.46 -4.05
C ASP A 30 -16.08 18.64 -4.73
N LEU A 31 -16.41 17.40 -5.13
CA LEU A 31 -15.49 16.54 -5.91
C LEU A 31 -15.15 17.18 -7.26
N SER A 32 -16.14 17.80 -7.92
CA SER A 32 -15.90 18.53 -9.17
C SER A 32 -14.98 19.74 -8.99
N ARG A 33 -15.11 20.48 -7.89
CA ARG A 33 -14.19 21.60 -7.55
C ARG A 33 -12.78 21.10 -7.22
N LEU A 34 -12.66 20.02 -6.44
CA LEU A 34 -11.38 19.42 -6.09
C LEU A 34 -10.66 18.85 -7.31
N SER A 35 -11.39 18.26 -8.27
CA SER A 35 -10.82 17.69 -9.48
C SER A 35 -10.06 18.73 -10.33
N LEU A 36 -10.48 20.00 -10.27
CA LEU A 36 -9.80 21.10 -10.96
C LEU A 36 -8.42 21.46 -10.35
N LEU A 37 -8.19 21.09 -9.10
CA LEU A 37 -6.93 21.36 -8.39
C LEU A 37 -5.92 20.23 -8.56
N LEU A 38 -6.34 19.10 -9.08
CA LEU A 38 -5.50 17.92 -9.27
C LEU A 38 -4.79 17.95 -10.62
N THR A 39 -3.54 17.49 -10.65
CA THR A 39 -2.76 17.29 -11.86
C THR A 39 -2.40 15.82 -12.03
N GLU A 40 -2.64 15.28 -13.21
CA GLU A 40 -2.25 13.92 -13.58
C GLU A 40 -0.75 13.84 -13.84
N LYS A 41 -0.15 12.78 -13.33
CA LYS A 41 1.27 12.46 -13.51
C LYS A 41 1.42 10.98 -13.85
N HIS A 42 2.02 10.70 -15.00
CA HIS A 42 2.36 9.35 -15.42
C HIS A 42 3.80 9.03 -15.00
N PHE A 43 3.97 7.88 -14.37
CA PHE A 43 5.26 7.39 -13.92
C PHE A 43 5.47 5.96 -14.44
N PRO A 44 6.53 5.69 -15.21
CA PRO A 44 6.91 4.34 -15.58
C PRO A 44 7.23 3.47 -14.35
N ARG A 45 7.11 2.18 -14.51
CA ARG A 45 7.56 1.20 -13.52
C ARG A 45 8.98 1.53 -13.04
N GLU A 46 9.24 1.25 -11.76
CA GLU A 46 10.53 1.46 -11.09
C GLU A 46 10.96 2.94 -10.90
N THR A 47 10.10 3.89 -11.31
CA THR A 47 10.37 5.31 -11.05
C THR A 47 10.16 5.65 -9.58
N VAL A 48 11.13 6.34 -8.98
CA VAL A 48 11.00 6.94 -7.64
C VAL A 48 10.19 8.23 -7.76
N ILE A 49 9.07 8.31 -7.03
CA ILE A 49 8.13 9.44 -7.04
C ILE A 49 8.53 10.47 -6.00
N VAL A 50 8.87 10.00 -4.79
CA VAL A 50 9.36 10.79 -3.67
C VAL A 50 10.47 10.02 -2.96
N SER A 51 11.47 10.73 -2.46
CA SER A 51 12.56 10.17 -1.66
C SER A 51 12.38 10.50 -0.19
N ALA A 52 12.78 9.60 0.70
CA ALA A 52 12.86 9.88 2.12
C ALA A 52 13.77 11.11 2.34
N THR A 53 13.43 11.94 3.31
CA THR A 53 14.11 13.20 3.64
C THR A 53 13.91 14.38 2.66
N ASP A 54 13.27 14.17 1.49
CA ASP A 54 12.89 15.29 0.62
C ASP A 54 11.78 16.13 1.29
N PRO A 55 11.72 17.43 1.02
CA PRO A 55 10.63 18.28 1.51
C PRO A 55 9.28 17.85 0.91
N GLY A 56 8.23 17.88 1.73
CA GLY A 56 6.86 17.56 1.29
C GLY A 56 6.21 18.73 0.55
N ASP A 57 5.91 18.55 -0.74
CA ASP A 57 5.33 19.58 -1.60
C ASP A 57 3.92 19.25 -2.12
N ALA A 58 3.51 17.97 -2.06
CA ALA A 58 2.24 17.50 -2.57
C ALA A 58 1.77 16.20 -1.91
N LEU A 59 0.45 16.00 -1.94
CA LEU A 59 -0.23 14.71 -1.78
C LEU A 59 -0.31 14.03 -3.15
N TYR A 60 -0.22 12.72 -3.17
CA TYR A 60 -0.43 11.89 -4.34
C TYR A 60 -1.52 10.86 -4.08
N ILE A 61 -2.40 10.66 -5.06
CA ILE A 61 -3.46 9.64 -5.06
C ILE A 61 -3.15 8.70 -6.22
N VAL A 62 -3.16 7.40 -5.96
CA VAL A 62 -2.98 6.38 -7.00
C VAL A 62 -4.30 6.24 -7.76
N ALA A 63 -4.30 6.66 -9.03
CA ALA A 63 -5.44 6.49 -9.93
C ALA A 63 -5.36 5.12 -10.62
N GLU A 64 -4.17 4.76 -11.10
CA GLU A 64 -3.92 3.47 -11.76
C GLU A 64 -2.52 2.97 -11.38
N GLY A 65 -2.34 1.64 -11.41
CA GLY A 65 -1.08 1.01 -11.09
C GLY A 65 -0.88 0.74 -9.60
N GLU A 66 0.36 0.44 -9.23
CA GLU A 66 0.76 0.12 -7.85
C GLU A 66 2.08 0.79 -7.51
N VAL A 67 2.20 1.30 -6.29
CA VAL A 67 3.43 1.87 -5.76
C VAL A 67 3.82 1.19 -4.45
N LYS A 68 5.11 1.10 -4.16
CA LYS A 68 5.64 0.64 -2.88
C LYS A 68 6.13 1.82 -2.04
N VAL A 69 5.87 1.76 -0.75
CA VAL A 69 6.45 2.64 0.27
C VAL A 69 7.57 1.87 0.94
N SER A 70 8.79 2.39 0.94
CA SER A 70 9.96 1.65 1.44
C SER A 70 10.99 2.54 2.14
N LEU A 71 11.80 1.88 2.97
CA LEU A 71 13.01 2.43 3.58
C LEU A 71 14.23 1.67 3.08
N TRP A 72 15.33 2.38 2.98
CA TRP A 72 16.64 1.80 2.66
C TRP A 72 17.57 1.96 3.84
N SER A 73 18.27 0.90 4.19
CA SER A 73 19.36 0.95 5.15
C SER A 73 20.68 1.32 4.46
N ASP A 74 21.66 1.78 5.23
CA ASP A 74 22.97 2.22 4.73
C ASP A 74 23.71 1.13 3.94
N ASN A 75 23.43 -0.14 4.20
CA ASN A 75 24.00 -1.27 3.47
C ASN A 75 23.22 -1.65 2.19
N GLY A 76 22.29 -0.80 1.76
CA GLY A 76 21.52 -1.00 0.51
C GLY A 76 20.36 -2.01 0.62
N ARG A 77 19.97 -2.42 1.82
CA ARG A 77 18.82 -3.31 2.01
C ARG A 77 17.53 -2.51 2.01
N GLU A 78 16.58 -2.90 1.16
CA GLU A 78 15.24 -2.33 1.12
C GLU A 78 14.28 -3.07 2.07
N ILE A 79 13.51 -2.30 2.84
CA ILE A 79 12.36 -2.78 3.61
C ILE A 79 11.11 -2.12 3.05
N ILE A 80 10.17 -2.93 2.54
CA ILE A 80 8.88 -2.45 2.05
C ILE A 80 7.93 -2.34 3.25
N LEU A 81 7.45 -1.12 3.52
CA LEU A 81 6.48 -0.85 4.59
C LEU A 81 5.05 -1.17 4.15
N SER A 82 4.69 -0.77 2.91
CA SER A 82 3.37 -1.02 2.33
C SER A 82 3.40 -0.99 0.82
N THR A 83 2.38 -1.58 0.19
CA THR A 83 2.04 -1.41 -1.23
C THR A 83 0.71 -0.68 -1.30
N LEU A 84 0.61 0.30 -2.18
CA LEU A 84 -0.55 1.15 -2.36
C LEU A 84 -1.05 0.99 -3.80
N GLY A 85 -2.32 0.61 -3.95
CA GLY A 85 -3.02 0.49 -5.23
C GLY A 85 -4.02 1.63 -5.46
N PRO A 86 -4.87 1.52 -6.50
CA PRO A 86 -5.88 2.52 -6.84
C PRO A 86 -6.75 2.92 -5.64
N GLY A 87 -7.06 4.21 -5.52
CA GLY A 87 -7.79 4.79 -4.40
C GLY A 87 -6.93 5.10 -3.17
N SER A 88 -5.72 4.55 -3.06
CA SER A 88 -4.80 4.89 -1.96
C SER A 88 -4.15 6.25 -2.17
N PHE A 89 -3.69 6.87 -1.08
CA PHE A 89 -2.95 8.13 -1.13
C PHE A 89 -1.70 8.10 -0.24
N PHE A 90 -0.75 8.98 -0.53
CA PHE A 90 0.48 9.14 0.27
C PHE A 90 1.03 10.57 0.22
N GLY A 91 1.93 10.88 1.14
CA GLY A 91 2.60 12.16 1.24
C GLY A 91 1.86 13.18 2.10
N GLU A 92 0.78 12.78 2.76
CA GLU A 92 -0.01 13.61 3.68
C GLU A 92 0.77 14.03 4.93
N MET A 93 1.61 13.13 5.50
CA MET A 93 2.30 13.36 6.76
C MET A 93 3.12 14.65 6.72
N SER A 94 4.05 14.74 5.79
CA SER A 94 4.89 15.93 5.60
C SER A 94 4.13 17.21 5.25
N LEU A 95 2.88 17.09 4.77
CA LEU A 95 2.02 18.26 4.53
C LEU A 95 1.34 18.74 5.81
N VAL A 96 1.05 17.83 6.73
CA VAL A 96 0.36 18.13 8.00
C VAL A 96 1.35 18.60 9.07
N ASP A 97 2.45 17.87 9.28
CA ASP A 97 3.41 18.13 10.34
C ASP A 97 4.56 19.07 9.92
N GLY A 98 4.79 19.25 8.63
CA GLY A 98 5.87 20.07 8.09
C GLY A 98 7.23 19.39 8.05
N GLU A 99 7.32 18.15 8.50
CA GLU A 99 8.54 17.35 8.49
C GLU A 99 8.87 16.85 7.07
N PRO A 100 10.10 16.43 6.79
CA PRO A 100 10.47 15.78 5.53
C PRO A 100 9.67 14.50 5.26
N ARG A 101 9.77 13.96 4.04
CA ARG A 101 9.17 12.67 3.68
C ARG A 101 9.71 11.56 4.57
N SER A 102 8.83 10.76 5.15
CA SER A 102 9.17 9.67 6.08
C SER A 102 9.69 8.40 5.38
N ALA A 103 9.43 8.25 4.08
CA ALA A 103 9.80 7.06 3.31
C ALA A 103 9.95 7.39 1.82
N ASN A 104 10.58 6.46 1.08
CA ASN A 104 10.60 6.48 -0.37
C ASN A 104 9.31 5.90 -0.92
N VAL A 105 8.84 6.41 -2.06
CA VAL A 105 7.74 5.82 -2.82
C VAL A 105 8.17 5.62 -4.25
N ALA A 106 8.06 4.39 -4.77
CA ALA A 106 8.42 4.03 -6.13
C ALA A 106 7.35 3.17 -6.79
N CYS A 107 7.21 3.29 -8.11
CA CYS A 107 6.26 2.53 -8.90
C CYS A 107 6.63 1.04 -8.99
N LEU A 108 5.70 0.15 -8.71
CA LEU A 108 5.79 -1.29 -8.98
C LEU A 108 5.34 -1.64 -10.40
N THR A 109 4.41 -0.87 -10.93
CA THR A 109 3.91 -0.94 -12.30
C THR A 109 3.89 0.46 -12.92
N ASP A 110 3.64 0.57 -14.23
CA ASP A 110 3.30 1.85 -14.83
C ASP A 110 2.09 2.41 -14.09
N SER A 111 2.17 3.66 -13.64
CA SER A 111 1.18 4.23 -12.71
C SER A 111 0.74 5.63 -13.15
N LEU A 112 -0.56 5.89 -12.99
CA LEU A 112 -1.15 7.21 -13.08
C LEU A 112 -1.44 7.71 -11.67
N LEU A 113 -0.88 8.87 -11.32
CA LEU A 113 -1.09 9.51 -10.03
C LEU A 113 -1.77 10.87 -10.21
N LEU A 114 -2.65 11.20 -9.28
CA LEU A 114 -3.22 12.55 -9.15
C LEU A 114 -2.44 13.28 -8.06
N ARG A 115 -1.84 14.42 -8.43
CA ARG A 115 -1.04 15.26 -7.52
C ARG A 115 -1.89 16.45 -7.07
N LEU A 116 -1.98 16.65 -5.75
CA LEU A 116 -2.56 17.83 -5.10
C LEU A 116 -1.46 18.59 -4.37
N GLY A 117 -1.22 19.86 -4.73
CA GLY A 117 -0.20 20.68 -4.11
C GLY A 117 -0.45 20.94 -2.62
N ARG A 118 0.62 21.23 -1.85
CA ARG A 118 0.56 21.50 -0.40
C ARG A 118 -0.50 22.55 -0.06
N ARG A 119 -0.50 23.69 -0.77
CA ARG A 119 -1.42 24.80 -0.52
C ARG A 119 -2.87 24.37 -0.70
N GLU A 120 -3.15 23.70 -1.81
CA GLU A 120 -4.48 23.21 -2.18
C GLU A 120 -4.96 22.15 -1.21
N PHE A 121 -4.10 21.22 -0.78
CA PHE A 121 -4.40 20.20 0.23
C PHE A 121 -4.76 20.84 1.58
N LEU A 122 -3.94 21.77 2.10
CA LEU A 122 -4.22 22.45 3.36
C LEU A 122 -5.48 23.31 3.30
N GLN A 123 -5.78 23.89 2.14
CA GLN A 123 -7.04 24.59 1.91
C GLN A 123 -8.23 23.61 1.92
N ALA A 124 -8.11 22.45 1.27
CA ALA A 124 -9.14 21.41 1.27
C ALA A 124 -9.47 20.93 2.69
N LEU A 125 -8.46 20.68 3.53
CA LEU A 125 -8.66 20.31 4.95
C LEU A 125 -9.47 21.35 5.72
N ARG A 126 -9.25 22.64 5.46
CA ARG A 126 -9.99 23.75 6.12
C ARG A 126 -11.41 23.89 5.59
N SER A 127 -11.60 23.73 4.29
CA SER A 127 -12.91 23.91 3.63
C SER A 127 -13.82 22.69 3.81
N TYR A 128 -13.24 21.50 3.96
CA TYR A 128 -13.94 20.22 4.08
C TYR A 128 -13.42 19.43 5.28
N PRO A 129 -13.93 19.69 6.50
CA PRO A 129 -13.45 19.00 7.71
C PRO A 129 -13.52 17.47 7.63
N THR A 130 -14.45 16.93 6.82
CA THR A 130 -14.55 15.49 6.56
C THR A 130 -13.27 14.92 5.97
N ILE A 131 -12.56 15.66 5.09
CA ILE A 131 -11.25 15.21 4.56
C ILE A 131 -10.24 15.06 5.69
N ALA A 132 -10.21 15.97 6.66
CA ALA A 132 -9.30 15.88 7.82
C ALA A 132 -9.61 14.63 8.67
N ILE A 133 -10.89 14.32 8.88
CA ILE A 133 -11.31 13.10 9.58
C ILE A 133 -10.86 11.86 8.80
N ASN A 134 -11.05 11.83 7.48
CA ASN A 134 -10.66 10.72 6.63
C ASN A 134 -9.13 10.51 6.62
N VAL A 135 -8.33 11.60 6.58
CA VAL A 135 -6.86 11.53 6.74
C VAL A 135 -6.50 10.92 8.09
N MET A 136 -7.08 11.40 9.20
CA MET A 136 -6.83 10.85 10.54
C MET A 136 -7.22 9.38 10.63
N THR A 137 -8.35 8.98 10.05
CA THR A 137 -8.79 7.58 10.01
C THR A 137 -7.76 6.70 9.32
N GLU A 138 -7.28 7.12 8.15
CA GLU A 138 -6.25 6.37 7.42
C GLU A 138 -4.93 6.29 8.20
N VAL A 139 -4.49 7.39 8.82
CA VAL A 139 -3.29 7.41 9.68
C VAL A 139 -3.45 6.45 10.87
N CYS A 140 -4.63 6.38 11.49
CA CYS A 140 -4.91 5.40 12.55
C CYS A 140 -4.85 3.95 12.05
N VAL A 141 -5.35 3.68 10.83
CA VAL A 141 -5.26 2.34 10.20
C VAL A 141 -3.79 1.99 9.96
N ARG A 142 -3.01 2.90 9.39
CA ARG A 142 -1.57 2.69 9.15
C ARG A 142 -0.79 2.50 10.44
N LEU A 143 -1.11 3.23 11.51
CA LEU A 143 -0.49 3.05 12.81
C LEU A 143 -0.78 1.65 13.38
N ARG A 144 -2.02 1.17 13.35
CA ARG A 144 -2.35 -0.19 13.78
C ARG A 144 -1.59 -1.26 13.00
N ARG A 145 -1.46 -1.11 11.68
CA ARG A 145 -0.66 -2.03 10.85
C ARG A 145 0.84 -1.98 11.20
N ALA A 146 1.35 -0.80 11.56
CA ALA A 146 2.73 -0.67 12.04
C ALA A 146 2.91 -1.37 13.40
N ASP A 147 1.98 -1.23 14.33
CA ASP A 147 1.99 -1.92 15.63
C ASP A 147 1.96 -3.44 15.46
N GLU A 148 1.11 -3.95 14.55
CA GLU A 148 1.07 -5.39 14.21
C GLU A 148 2.41 -5.86 13.62
N SER A 149 3.02 -5.06 12.73
CA SER A 149 4.31 -5.38 12.13
C SER A 149 5.43 -5.43 13.17
N ILE A 150 5.43 -4.48 14.12
CA ILE A 150 6.35 -4.47 15.26
C ILE A 150 6.13 -5.70 16.14
N GLY A 151 4.87 -6.03 16.44
CA GLY A 151 4.51 -7.24 17.19
C GLY A 151 5.01 -8.51 16.49
N ASN A 152 4.82 -8.62 15.19
CA ASN A 152 5.31 -9.75 14.39
C ASN A 152 6.83 -9.86 14.41
N LEU A 153 7.55 -8.72 14.36
CA LEU A 153 9.01 -8.70 14.45
C LEU A 153 9.53 -9.13 15.82
N ALA A 154 8.82 -8.77 16.89
CA ALA A 154 9.21 -9.07 18.26
C ALA A 154 8.85 -10.50 18.71
N LEU A 155 7.72 -11.04 18.24
CA LEU A 155 7.13 -12.26 18.74
C LEU A 155 7.29 -13.48 17.83
N LEU A 156 7.60 -13.29 16.54
CA LEU A 156 7.75 -14.36 15.57
C LEU A 156 9.19 -14.43 15.04
N ASP A 157 9.70 -15.63 14.86
CA ASP A 157 10.91 -15.85 14.10
C ASP A 157 10.66 -15.64 12.59
N VAL A 158 11.69 -15.81 11.76
CA VAL A 158 11.56 -15.58 10.31
C VAL A 158 10.53 -16.51 9.67
N TYR A 159 10.43 -17.77 10.11
CA TYR A 159 9.45 -18.72 9.58
C TYR A 159 8.03 -18.31 9.93
N GLY A 160 7.79 -17.93 11.19
CA GLY A 160 6.51 -17.38 11.62
C GLY A 160 6.11 -16.14 10.85
N ARG A 161 7.05 -15.23 10.56
CA ARG A 161 6.78 -14.03 9.74
C ARG A 161 6.45 -14.35 8.28
N VAL A 162 7.12 -15.35 7.67
CA VAL A 162 6.74 -15.82 6.32
C VAL A 162 5.33 -16.39 6.31
N ALA A 163 4.98 -17.21 7.32
CA ALA A 163 3.64 -17.79 7.44
C ALA A 163 2.57 -16.69 7.62
N ARG A 164 2.82 -15.72 8.52
CA ARG A 164 1.91 -14.58 8.73
C ARG A 164 1.69 -13.79 7.44
N TYR A 165 2.76 -13.46 6.73
CA TYR A 165 2.67 -12.76 5.45
C TYR A 165 1.81 -13.50 4.41
N LEU A 166 1.96 -14.84 4.29
CA LEU A 166 1.15 -15.63 3.38
C LEU A 166 -0.34 -15.60 3.76
N LEU A 167 -0.64 -15.68 5.07
CA LEU A 167 -2.02 -15.61 5.56
C LEU A 167 -2.65 -14.23 5.32
N GLU A 168 -1.94 -13.15 5.59
CA GLU A 168 -2.38 -11.78 5.27
C GLU A 168 -2.71 -11.62 3.79
N ARG A 169 -1.86 -12.18 2.89
CA ARG A 169 -2.15 -12.17 1.44
C ARG A 169 -3.37 -13.02 1.08
N CYS A 170 -3.62 -14.12 1.80
CA CYS A 170 -4.83 -14.92 1.60
C CYS A 170 -6.09 -14.17 2.01
N GLU A 171 -6.05 -13.42 3.12
CA GLU A 171 -7.16 -12.59 3.59
C GLU A 171 -7.47 -11.44 2.63
N GLU A 172 -6.43 -10.83 2.03
CA GLU A 172 -6.58 -9.69 1.11
C GLU A 172 -7.06 -10.08 -0.29
N GLU A 173 -6.55 -11.16 -0.87
CA GLU A 173 -6.77 -11.50 -2.30
C GLU A 173 -6.81 -13.00 -2.60
N GLY A 174 -6.90 -13.86 -1.57
CA GLY A 174 -6.99 -15.30 -1.74
C GLY A 174 -8.39 -15.76 -2.12
N ASP A 175 -8.50 -16.63 -3.14
CA ASP A 175 -9.76 -17.30 -3.42
C ASP A 175 -9.98 -18.45 -2.42
N ALA A 176 -11.20 -18.59 -1.90
CA ALA A 176 -11.56 -19.72 -1.05
C ALA A 176 -11.42 -21.04 -1.81
N ALA A 177 -10.81 -22.04 -1.19
CA ALA A 177 -10.67 -23.39 -1.71
C ALA A 177 -11.05 -24.41 -0.60
N PRO A 178 -11.47 -25.65 -0.94
CA PRO A 178 -11.88 -26.65 0.05
C PRO A 178 -10.84 -26.98 1.12
N GLU A 179 -9.56 -26.73 0.82
CA GLU A 179 -8.43 -27.06 1.69
C GLU A 179 -7.73 -25.83 2.28
N GLY A 180 -8.26 -24.61 2.05
CA GLY A 180 -7.67 -23.35 2.48
C GLY A 180 -7.90 -22.20 1.50
N HIS A 181 -6.85 -21.48 1.12
CA HIS A 181 -6.90 -20.32 0.22
C HIS A 181 -5.94 -20.48 -0.95
N LEU A 182 -6.37 -20.06 -2.14
CA LEU A 182 -5.58 -20.11 -3.36
C LEU A 182 -5.10 -18.71 -3.75
N LEU A 183 -3.81 -18.44 -3.63
CA LEU A 183 -3.18 -17.21 -4.09
C LEU A 183 -2.82 -17.34 -5.59
N ARG A 184 -3.52 -16.60 -6.45
CA ARG A 184 -3.26 -16.60 -7.91
C ARG A 184 -2.03 -15.78 -8.28
N LYS A 185 -1.76 -14.70 -7.55
CA LYS A 185 -0.57 -13.87 -7.69
C LYS A 185 0.41 -14.20 -6.56
N ILE A 186 1.39 -15.04 -6.86
CA ILE A 186 2.41 -15.40 -5.88
C ILE A 186 3.46 -14.29 -5.83
N PRO A 187 3.66 -13.62 -4.67
CA PRO A 187 4.73 -12.63 -4.52
C PRO A 187 6.10 -13.27 -4.74
N THR A 188 7.04 -12.56 -5.34
CA THR A 188 8.40 -13.06 -5.49
C THR A 188 9.05 -13.24 -4.12
N GLN A 189 9.95 -14.20 -3.99
CA GLN A 189 10.70 -14.43 -2.75
C GLN A 189 11.47 -13.16 -2.30
N GLN A 190 11.94 -12.35 -3.26
CA GLN A 190 12.58 -11.08 -2.96
C GLN A 190 11.59 -10.08 -2.36
N HIS A 191 10.37 -9.99 -2.90
CA HIS A 191 9.33 -9.13 -2.35
C HIS A 191 8.95 -9.55 -0.92
N ILE A 192 8.76 -10.85 -0.69
CA ILE A 192 8.50 -11.39 0.67
C ILE A 192 9.66 -11.01 1.60
N ALA A 193 10.91 -11.23 1.17
CA ALA A 193 12.10 -10.91 1.95
C ALA A 193 12.15 -9.44 2.37
N SER A 194 11.87 -8.53 1.43
CA SER A 194 11.82 -7.08 1.70
C SER A 194 10.67 -6.69 2.63
N ARG A 195 9.50 -7.38 2.53
CA ARG A 195 8.35 -7.12 3.41
C ARG A 195 8.56 -7.55 4.85
N ILE A 196 9.20 -8.70 5.07
CA ILE A 196 9.38 -9.28 6.43
C ILE A 196 10.76 -9.00 7.02
N GLY A 197 11.61 -8.26 6.33
CA GLY A 197 12.92 -7.87 6.83
C GLY A 197 13.92 -9.03 6.93
N THR A 198 14.04 -9.88 5.87
CA THR A 198 14.99 -11.01 5.83
C THR A 198 15.68 -11.14 4.46
N SER A 199 16.47 -12.21 4.26
CA SER A 199 17.08 -12.52 2.96
C SER A 199 16.16 -13.41 2.09
N ARG A 200 16.31 -13.32 0.76
CA ARG A 200 15.61 -14.18 -0.20
C ARG A 200 15.86 -15.66 0.06
N GLU A 201 17.10 -16.02 0.40
CA GLU A 201 17.51 -17.40 0.69
C GLU A 201 16.77 -17.96 1.91
N THR A 202 16.54 -17.11 2.93
CA THR A 202 15.80 -17.51 4.13
C THR A 202 14.32 -17.72 3.82
N VAL A 203 13.72 -16.86 2.98
CA VAL A 203 12.35 -17.06 2.49
C VAL A 203 12.24 -18.35 1.69
N SER A 204 13.18 -18.61 0.77
CA SER A 204 13.20 -19.85 -0.01
C SER A 204 13.23 -21.09 0.88
N ARG A 205 14.07 -21.10 1.92
CA ARG A 205 14.12 -22.21 2.89
C ARG A 205 12.81 -22.37 3.66
N ALA A 206 12.18 -21.29 4.09
CA ALA A 206 10.91 -21.34 4.80
C ALA A 206 9.79 -21.89 3.90
N LEU A 207 9.67 -21.43 2.65
CA LEU A 207 8.68 -21.93 1.70
C LEU A 207 8.89 -23.41 1.39
N SER A 208 10.14 -23.86 1.18
CA SER A 208 10.46 -25.29 0.96
C SER A 208 10.06 -26.14 2.16
N GLU A 209 10.28 -25.66 3.39
CA GLU A 209 9.88 -26.34 4.61
C GLU A 209 8.35 -26.42 4.73
N PHE A 210 7.63 -25.33 4.42
CA PHE A 210 6.16 -25.34 4.44
C PHE A 210 5.58 -26.29 3.40
N GLN A 211 6.18 -26.36 2.21
CA GLN A 211 5.80 -27.31 1.18
C GLN A 211 6.07 -28.75 1.63
N ARG A 212 7.23 -29.04 2.21
CA ARG A 212 7.58 -30.37 2.73
C ARG A 212 6.62 -30.82 3.84
N ARG A 213 6.16 -29.90 4.69
CA ARG A 213 5.19 -30.17 5.76
C ARG A 213 3.73 -30.18 5.29
N GLY A 214 3.48 -29.89 4.01
CA GLY A 214 2.13 -29.89 3.45
C GLY A 214 1.28 -28.67 3.81
N PHE A 215 1.86 -27.59 4.36
CA PHE A 215 1.13 -26.34 4.66
C PHE A 215 0.84 -25.52 3.42
N ILE A 216 1.71 -25.62 2.41
CA ILE A 216 1.52 -24.96 1.12
C ILE A 216 1.74 -25.96 -0.02
N GLU A 217 1.09 -25.73 -1.16
CA GLU A 217 1.20 -26.56 -2.36
C GLU A 217 1.19 -25.68 -3.61
N GLN A 218 2.17 -25.90 -4.50
CA GLN A 218 2.19 -25.22 -5.80
C GLN A 218 1.17 -25.85 -6.74
N ARG A 219 0.18 -25.08 -7.20
CA ARG A 219 -0.84 -25.50 -8.17
C ARG A 219 -0.74 -24.69 -9.47
N GLY A 220 0.13 -25.12 -10.35
CA GLY A 220 0.43 -24.38 -11.58
C GLY A 220 1.05 -23.02 -11.28
N LYS A 221 0.36 -21.92 -11.64
CA LYS A 221 0.80 -20.55 -11.35
C LYS A 221 0.26 -20.01 -10.02
N ALA A 222 -0.51 -20.78 -9.27
CA ALA A 222 -1.10 -20.40 -7.99
C ALA A 222 -0.43 -21.16 -6.83
N LEU A 223 -0.56 -20.64 -5.61
CA LEU A 223 -0.11 -21.24 -4.38
C LEU A 223 -1.34 -21.52 -3.49
N LEU A 224 -1.59 -22.79 -3.19
CA LEU A 224 -2.54 -23.17 -2.15
C LEU A 224 -1.88 -22.98 -0.79
N VAL A 225 -2.52 -22.23 0.10
CA VAL A 225 -2.16 -22.10 1.52
C VAL A 225 -3.24 -22.79 2.32
N ARG A 226 -2.89 -23.84 3.05
CA ARG A 226 -3.84 -24.68 3.81
C ARG A 226 -4.17 -24.04 5.16
N GLU A 227 -5.37 -24.33 5.68
CA GLU A 227 -5.86 -23.81 6.98
C GLU A 227 -4.96 -24.15 8.18
N GLY A 228 -4.14 -25.19 8.10
CA GLY A 228 -3.23 -25.61 9.18
C GLY A 228 -1.93 -24.80 9.28
N LEU A 229 -1.71 -23.76 8.48
CA LEU A 229 -0.52 -22.90 8.58
C LEU A 229 -0.70 -21.92 9.76
N ASP A 230 -0.08 -22.24 10.90
CA ASP A 230 -0.07 -21.36 12.08
C ASP A 230 1.31 -20.70 12.25
N PRO A 231 1.41 -19.35 12.20
CA PRO A 231 2.67 -18.62 12.38
C PRO A 231 3.42 -18.97 13.65
N LYS A 232 2.73 -19.25 14.76
CA LYS A 232 3.34 -19.61 16.02
C LYS A 232 3.84 -21.07 16.03
N ALA A 233 3.09 -21.98 15.42
CA ALA A 233 3.45 -23.39 15.35
C ALA A 233 4.60 -23.68 14.38
N VAL A 234 4.79 -22.85 13.34
CA VAL A 234 5.91 -22.98 12.39
C VAL A 234 7.15 -22.22 12.83
N SER A 235 7.01 -21.27 13.75
CA SER A 235 8.12 -20.60 14.41
C SER A 235 8.95 -21.63 15.15
N ARG A 236 10.24 -21.75 14.83
CA ARG A 236 11.13 -22.67 15.54
C ARG A 236 11.28 -22.15 16.97
N SER A 237 10.78 -22.92 17.94
CA SER A 237 11.10 -22.68 19.34
C SER A 237 12.62 -22.56 19.48
N ARG A 238 13.08 -21.47 20.07
CA ARG A 238 14.49 -21.29 20.47
C ARG A 238 14.86 -22.30 21.53
#